data_3f2da491dbdfe96039561911250c0ede
#
_entry.id   3f2da491dbdfe96039561911250c0ede
#
_cell.length_a   1.000
_cell.length_b   1.000
_cell.length_c   1.000
_cell.angle_alpha   90.00
_cell.angle_beta   90.00
_cell.angle_gamma   90.00
#
_symmetry.space_group_name_H-M   'P 1'
#
loop_
_entity.id
_entity.type
_entity.pdbx_description
1 polymer ?
#
loop_
_entity_poly.entity_id
_entity_poly.type
_entity_poly.pdbx_seq_one_letter_code
_entity_poly.pdbx_strand_id
1 'polypeptide(L)'
;MTYKSLELETPGLYQLEGLEVGVTSSCNFRCDYCCAYKRNDGNAIGSAEVIRVLEEIPALKRVRLSGGEVTLKYRDCLEIVAYCASRGVQTQLNSNGSLMNEQRIEELAAAGLTTIHISFNFTDAGEFSRYYGIHPDIYRKIRSNITAFTKTPVDTVLETLLFSETENNMREISEHVYDMGVRTHEIQNSIEMGHTGWKAIAAQESLKKAVEDLIRHKKPDTILYFTCMDRFMDRLGFREQPGVYFANCIEGMKQLHLHGNGDILISELCHPVIIGNIYSGTSLRDIYTQMPPALSDYLERRPCPALDALFPQEA
;
A
#
# COMPACT_ATOMS: atom_id res chain seq x y z
N MET A 1 -17.55 -0.33 -2.72
CA MET A 1 -17.23 1.11 -2.84
C MET A 1 -16.77 1.37 -4.24
N THR A 2 -17.49 2.18 -5.00
CA THR A 2 -17.09 2.57 -6.35
C THR A 2 -16.10 3.72 -6.24
N TYR A 3 -14.83 3.47 -6.51
CA TYR A 3 -13.89 4.55 -6.81
C TYR A 3 -14.27 5.13 -8.17
N LYS A 4 -15.04 6.20 -8.17
CA LYS A 4 -15.26 7.00 -9.37
C LYS A 4 -13.93 7.62 -9.77
N SER A 5 -13.61 7.56 -11.07
CA SER A 5 -12.55 8.34 -11.70
C SER A 5 -12.63 9.79 -11.21
N LEU A 6 -11.57 10.27 -10.60
CA LEU A 6 -11.48 11.65 -10.17
C LEU A 6 -11.14 12.50 -11.39
N GLU A 7 -12.16 13.06 -12.00
CA GLU A 7 -11.99 14.24 -12.82
C GLU A 7 -11.43 15.36 -11.95
N LEU A 8 -10.28 15.89 -12.33
CA LEU A 8 -9.69 17.07 -11.71
C LEU A 8 -10.62 18.25 -11.94
N GLU A 9 -11.52 18.52 -11.02
CA GLU A 9 -12.21 19.81 -10.97
C GLU A 9 -11.18 20.85 -10.57
N THR A 10 -10.91 21.75 -11.49
CA THR A 10 -10.23 23.05 -11.40
C THR A 10 -9.05 23.21 -10.45
N PRO A 11 -7.90 23.73 -10.89
CA PRO A 11 -6.71 23.95 -10.07
C PRO A 11 -6.91 25.15 -9.12
N GLY A 12 -7.57 24.92 -8.00
CA GLY A 12 -7.84 26.00 -7.07
C GLY A 12 -7.90 25.60 -5.60
N LEU A 13 -8.27 24.35 -5.29
CA LEU A 13 -8.34 23.85 -3.93
C LEU A 13 -7.86 22.41 -3.91
N TYR A 14 -6.59 22.26 -3.74
CA TYR A 14 -5.96 21.03 -3.43
C TYR A 14 -6.49 20.53 -2.09
N GLN A 15 -7.28 19.46 -2.12
CA GLN A 15 -7.79 18.84 -0.89
C GLN A 15 -7.05 17.56 -0.62
N LEU A 16 -6.14 17.59 0.35
CA LEU A 16 -5.58 16.38 0.91
C LEU A 16 -6.71 15.58 1.58
N GLU A 17 -6.91 14.36 1.09
CA GLU A 17 -7.92 13.44 1.62
C GLU A 17 -7.30 12.24 2.32
N GLY A 18 -6.00 12.01 2.13
CA GLY A 18 -5.27 10.88 2.68
C GLY A 18 -3.87 11.21 3.13
N LEU A 19 -3.41 10.52 4.16
CA LEU A 19 -2.01 10.52 4.58
C LEU A 19 -1.55 9.07 4.72
N GLU A 20 -0.43 8.74 4.08
CA GLU A 20 0.29 7.52 4.37
C GLU A 20 1.38 7.82 5.40
N VAL A 21 1.41 7.05 6.47
CA VAL A 21 2.35 7.24 7.59
C VAL A 21 3.27 6.03 7.67
N GLY A 22 4.52 6.23 7.36
CA GLY A 22 5.61 5.29 7.63
C GLY A 22 5.97 5.31 9.11
N VAL A 23 5.20 4.58 9.92
CA VAL A 23 5.29 4.63 11.39
C VAL A 23 6.68 4.26 11.89
N THR A 24 7.36 3.35 11.22
CA THR A 24 8.75 2.95 11.51
C THR A 24 9.44 2.43 10.26
N SER A 25 10.74 2.68 10.15
CA SER A 25 11.58 2.07 9.11
C SER A 25 12.06 0.66 9.49
N SER A 26 11.92 0.24 10.75
CA SER A 26 12.33 -1.08 11.21
C SER A 26 11.38 -2.17 10.72
N CYS A 27 11.94 -3.32 10.31
CA CYS A 27 11.18 -4.49 9.91
C CYS A 27 11.83 -5.76 10.43
N ASN A 28 11.03 -6.75 10.74
CA ASN A 28 11.48 -8.10 11.11
C ASN A 28 11.68 -9.02 9.90
N PHE A 29 11.36 -8.55 8.67
CA PHE A 29 11.68 -9.21 7.41
C PHE A 29 12.74 -8.44 6.63
N ARG A 30 13.33 -9.09 5.62
CA ARG A 30 14.36 -8.53 4.74
C ARG A 30 14.06 -8.88 3.29
N CYS A 31 12.94 -8.36 2.80
CA CYS A 31 12.51 -8.62 1.42
C CYS A 31 13.41 -7.90 0.42
N ASP A 32 13.91 -8.59 -0.59
CA ASP A 32 14.83 -8.03 -1.59
C ASP A 32 14.19 -6.91 -2.42
N TYR A 33 12.87 -6.98 -2.63
CA TYR A 33 12.10 -5.98 -3.35
C TYR A 33 11.71 -4.76 -2.50
N CYS A 34 11.97 -4.79 -1.19
CA CYS A 34 11.45 -3.77 -0.28
C CYS A 34 12.18 -2.44 -0.40
N CYS A 35 11.44 -1.37 -0.67
CA CYS A 35 11.96 -0.01 -0.67
C CYS A 35 12.39 0.48 0.73
N ALA A 36 11.69 0.02 1.78
CA ALA A 36 11.95 0.41 3.16
C ALA A 36 13.19 -0.27 3.75
N TYR A 37 13.61 -1.42 3.22
CA TYR A 37 14.71 -2.20 3.79
C TYR A 37 16.04 -1.44 3.82
N LYS A 38 16.36 -0.68 2.78
CA LYS A 38 17.60 0.13 2.74
C LYS A 38 17.55 1.39 3.59
N ARG A 39 16.35 1.77 4.06
CA ARG A 39 16.15 2.88 4.99
C ARG A 39 16.01 2.43 6.43
N ASN A 40 16.41 1.21 6.77
CA ASN A 40 16.32 0.68 8.14
C ASN A 40 17.30 1.42 9.07
N ASP A 41 17.08 2.72 9.21
CA ASP A 41 17.80 3.66 10.05
C ASP A 41 17.25 3.72 11.48
N GLY A 42 16.22 2.90 11.78
CA GLY A 42 15.56 2.83 13.09
C GLY A 42 14.61 3.99 13.37
N ASN A 43 14.38 4.88 12.41
CA ASN A 43 13.45 5.99 12.60
C ASN A 43 12.02 5.50 12.84
N ALA A 44 11.34 6.20 13.75
CA ALA A 44 9.95 5.93 14.09
C ALA A 44 9.28 7.21 14.57
N ILE A 45 7.97 7.31 14.33
CA ILE A 45 7.13 8.41 14.79
C ILE A 45 6.08 7.87 15.76
N GLY A 46 5.81 8.62 16.85
CA GLY A 46 4.81 8.25 17.85
C GLY A 46 3.40 8.67 17.44
N SER A 47 2.41 8.06 18.09
CA SER A 47 0.99 8.36 17.85
C SER A 47 0.65 9.84 18.08
N ALA A 48 1.23 10.47 19.10
CA ALA A 48 0.96 11.87 19.42
C ALA A 48 1.38 12.83 18.30
N GLU A 49 2.56 12.63 17.72
CA GLU A 49 3.03 13.43 16.58
C GLU A 49 2.17 13.20 15.34
N VAL A 50 1.83 11.94 15.05
CA VAL A 50 0.96 11.60 13.92
C VAL A 50 -0.40 12.28 14.08
N ILE A 51 -1.04 12.14 15.24
CA ILE A 51 -2.37 12.75 15.51
C ILE A 51 -2.32 14.27 15.31
N ARG A 52 -1.28 14.94 15.82
CA ARG A 52 -1.10 16.38 15.61
C ARG A 52 -1.05 16.74 14.12
N VAL A 53 -0.36 15.95 13.31
CA VAL A 53 -0.29 16.16 11.85
C VAL A 53 -1.66 15.91 11.19
N LEU A 54 -2.40 14.88 11.61
CA LEU A 54 -3.72 14.57 11.07
C LEU A 54 -4.74 15.70 11.36
N GLU A 55 -4.59 16.42 12.48
CA GLU A 55 -5.43 17.56 12.82
C GLU A 55 -5.27 18.77 11.86
N GLU A 56 -4.15 18.83 11.15
CA GLU A 56 -3.89 19.87 10.15
C GLU A 56 -4.63 19.63 8.82
N ILE A 57 -5.26 18.44 8.62
CA ILE A 57 -5.91 18.03 7.37
C ILE A 57 -7.44 18.10 7.53
N PRO A 58 -8.12 19.20 7.13
CA PRO A 58 -9.56 19.35 7.35
C PRO A 58 -10.42 18.34 6.58
N ALA A 59 -9.97 17.93 5.40
CA ALA A 59 -10.70 17.03 4.50
C ALA A 59 -10.24 15.56 4.61
N LEU A 60 -9.53 15.20 5.68
CA LEU A 60 -9.00 13.86 5.87
C LEU A 60 -10.10 12.81 5.85
N LYS A 61 -9.98 11.84 4.94
CA LYS A 61 -10.92 10.72 4.78
C LYS A 61 -10.28 9.39 5.12
N ARG A 62 -8.94 9.27 4.94
CA ARG A 62 -8.25 8.01 5.20
C ARG A 62 -6.81 8.23 5.67
N VAL A 63 -6.34 7.29 6.46
CA VAL A 63 -4.94 7.15 6.89
C VAL A 63 -4.48 5.75 6.57
N ARG A 64 -3.33 5.64 5.88
CA ARG A 64 -2.64 4.38 5.68
C ARG A 64 -1.44 4.32 6.62
N LEU A 65 -1.38 3.30 7.47
CA LEU A 65 -0.25 3.02 8.33
C LEU A 65 0.65 1.99 7.65
N SER A 66 1.87 2.39 7.34
CA SER A 66 2.85 1.60 6.59
C SER A 66 4.25 1.76 7.21
N GLY A 67 5.29 1.38 6.46
CA GLY A 67 6.68 1.54 6.84
C GLY A 67 7.45 0.24 6.66
N GLY A 68 8.34 -0.10 7.61
CA GLY A 68 8.96 -1.41 7.70
C GLY A 68 7.93 -2.48 8.08
N GLU A 69 7.81 -2.77 9.38
CA GLU A 69 6.68 -3.55 9.91
C GLU A 69 5.99 -2.73 11.00
N VAL A 70 4.81 -2.24 10.70
CA VAL A 70 4.04 -1.32 11.55
C VAL A 70 3.71 -1.93 12.91
N THR A 71 3.54 -3.26 12.99
CA THR A 71 3.19 -3.95 14.22
C THR A 71 4.34 -4.04 15.24
N LEU A 72 5.54 -3.61 14.87
CA LEU A 72 6.62 -3.32 15.82
C LEU A 72 6.27 -2.10 16.71
N LYS A 73 5.44 -1.20 16.18
CA LYS A 73 4.87 -0.03 16.86
C LYS A 73 3.37 -0.20 17.13
N TYR A 74 2.97 -1.39 17.52
CA TYR A 74 1.58 -1.80 17.64
C TYR A 74 0.72 -0.83 18.47
N ARG A 75 1.24 -0.34 19.60
CA ARG A 75 0.48 0.59 20.48
C ARG A 75 0.23 1.92 19.82
N ASP A 76 1.24 2.49 19.15
CA ASP A 76 1.08 3.73 18.38
C ASP A 76 0.03 3.55 17.27
N CYS A 77 0.09 2.42 16.54
CA CYS A 77 -0.90 2.10 15.50
C CYS A 77 -2.32 2.00 16.08
N LEU A 78 -2.49 1.34 17.23
CA LEU A 78 -3.79 1.18 17.88
C LEU A 78 -4.39 2.54 18.28
N GLU A 79 -3.59 3.44 18.84
CA GLU A 79 -4.00 4.79 19.23
C GLU A 79 -4.40 5.65 18.02
N ILE A 80 -3.61 5.58 16.91
CA ILE A 80 -3.93 6.28 15.66
C ILE A 80 -5.24 5.75 15.07
N VAL A 81 -5.43 4.42 15.05
CA VAL A 81 -6.68 3.80 14.56
C VAL A 81 -7.88 4.28 15.38
N ALA A 82 -7.79 4.24 16.71
CA ALA A 82 -8.87 4.70 17.59
C ALA A 82 -9.19 6.19 17.40
N TYR A 83 -8.16 7.03 17.26
CA TYR A 83 -8.33 8.45 16.96
C TYR A 83 -9.06 8.65 15.62
N CYS A 84 -8.61 8.02 14.55
CA CYS A 84 -9.22 8.10 13.23
C CYS A 84 -10.69 7.64 13.25
N ALA A 85 -10.96 6.50 13.88
CA ALA A 85 -12.31 5.97 14.00
C ALA A 85 -13.26 6.95 14.72
N SER A 86 -12.79 7.63 15.78
CA SER A 86 -13.56 8.65 16.50
C SER A 86 -13.94 9.87 15.64
N ARG A 87 -13.20 10.09 14.54
CA ARG A 87 -13.39 11.16 13.57
C ARG A 87 -14.10 10.72 12.28
N GLY A 88 -14.48 9.45 12.17
CA GLY A 88 -15.06 8.89 10.95
C GLY A 88 -14.05 8.76 9.80
N VAL A 89 -12.75 8.78 10.11
CA VAL A 89 -11.66 8.62 9.15
C VAL A 89 -11.34 7.14 8.99
N GLN A 90 -11.29 6.66 7.76
CA GLN A 90 -10.93 5.27 7.45
C GLN A 90 -9.46 5.03 7.71
N THR A 91 -9.13 3.87 8.28
CA THR A 91 -7.75 3.46 8.49
C THR A 91 -7.44 2.17 7.75
N GLN A 92 -6.29 2.15 7.09
CA GLN A 92 -5.70 0.99 6.47
C GLN A 92 -4.37 0.69 7.18
N LEU A 93 -4.14 -0.56 7.54
CA LEU A 93 -2.89 -1.00 8.14
C LEU A 93 -2.21 -2.01 7.22
N ASN A 94 -0.99 -1.71 6.76
CA ASN A 94 -0.20 -2.60 5.91
C ASN A 94 0.82 -3.37 6.77
N SER A 95 0.79 -4.70 6.71
CA SER A 95 1.63 -5.55 7.55
C SER A 95 2.05 -6.83 6.82
N ASN A 96 3.19 -7.41 7.23
CA ASN A 96 3.54 -8.77 6.83
C ASN A 96 2.76 -9.84 7.63
N GLY A 97 1.94 -9.45 8.59
CA GLY A 97 1.06 -10.32 9.37
C GLY A 97 1.73 -11.22 10.42
N SER A 98 3.07 -11.25 10.47
CA SER A 98 3.82 -12.22 11.31
C SER A 98 3.74 -11.95 12.81
N LEU A 99 3.57 -10.69 13.21
CA LEU A 99 3.52 -10.28 14.62
C LEU A 99 2.09 -10.14 15.16
N MET A 100 1.08 -10.44 14.33
CA MET A 100 -0.32 -10.50 14.76
C MET A 100 -0.57 -11.74 15.62
N ASN A 101 -1.61 -11.67 16.43
CA ASN A 101 -2.22 -12.74 17.19
C ASN A 101 -3.69 -12.38 17.45
N GLU A 102 -4.48 -13.31 17.97
CA GLU A 102 -5.91 -13.16 18.19
C GLU A 102 -6.24 -11.90 19.02
N GLN A 103 -5.55 -11.68 20.12
CA GLN A 103 -5.75 -10.50 20.97
C GLN A 103 -5.55 -9.19 20.20
N ARG A 104 -4.46 -9.06 19.44
CA ARG A 104 -4.17 -7.85 18.65
C ARG A 104 -5.20 -7.63 17.55
N ILE A 105 -5.68 -8.71 16.93
CA ILE A 105 -6.71 -8.67 15.90
C ILE A 105 -8.02 -8.13 16.49
N GLU A 106 -8.43 -8.64 17.65
CA GLU A 106 -9.62 -8.19 18.37
C GLU A 106 -9.50 -6.72 18.82
N GLU A 107 -8.34 -6.33 19.37
CA GLU A 107 -8.07 -4.95 19.79
C GLU A 107 -8.14 -3.97 18.60
N LEU A 108 -7.57 -4.30 17.45
CA LEU A 108 -7.64 -3.48 16.24
C LEU A 108 -9.07 -3.37 15.70
N ALA A 109 -9.80 -4.48 15.68
CA ALA A 109 -11.20 -4.48 15.27
C ALA A 109 -12.07 -3.62 16.22
N ALA A 110 -11.86 -3.74 17.53
CA ALA A 110 -12.56 -2.95 18.54
C ALA A 110 -12.20 -1.46 18.47
N ALA A 111 -10.95 -1.12 18.12
CA ALA A 111 -10.51 0.25 17.91
C ALA A 111 -11.08 0.90 16.62
N GLY A 112 -11.69 0.12 15.73
CA GLY A 112 -12.32 0.60 14.51
C GLY A 112 -11.40 0.61 13.30
N LEU A 113 -10.39 -0.28 13.23
CA LEU A 113 -9.61 -0.50 12.01
C LEU A 113 -10.56 -0.81 10.85
N THR A 114 -10.43 -0.08 9.75
CA THR A 114 -11.31 -0.28 8.59
C THR A 114 -10.81 -1.43 7.73
N THR A 115 -9.51 -1.43 7.39
CA THR A 115 -8.93 -2.41 6.46
C THR A 115 -7.55 -2.86 6.93
N ILE A 116 -7.29 -4.16 6.84
CA ILE A 116 -5.95 -4.74 6.97
C ILE A 116 -5.47 -5.23 5.62
N HIS A 117 -4.28 -4.80 5.21
CA HIS A 117 -3.58 -5.30 4.04
C HIS A 117 -2.41 -6.17 4.49
N ILE A 118 -2.41 -7.42 4.06
CA ILE A 118 -1.35 -8.38 4.41
C ILE A 118 -0.64 -8.83 3.14
N SER A 119 0.70 -8.68 3.12
CA SER A 119 1.52 -9.15 2.00
C SER A 119 1.50 -10.67 1.88
N PHE A 120 1.12 -11.19 0.71
CA PHE A 120 0.97 -12.61 0.45
C PHE A 120 1.45 -12.97 -0.96
N ASN A 121 2.73 -13.35 -1.08
CA ASN A 121 3.38 -13.60 -2.37
C ASN A 121 3.65 -15.09 -2.66
N PHE A 122 3.51 -15.98 -1.68
CA PHE A 122 3.84 -17.40 -1.81
C PHE A 122 2.73 -18.26 -1.22
N THR A 123 2.47 -19.41 -1.83
CA THR A 123 1.46 -20.39 -1.41
C THR A 123 2.04 -21.52 -0.59
N ASP A 124 3.36 -21.75 -0.69
CA ASP A 124 4.09 -22.80 -0.01
C ASP A 124 5.02 -22.27 1.08
N ALA A 125 5.01 -22.93 2.25
CA ALA A 125 5.82 -22.54 3.40
C ALA A 125 7.33 -22.71 3.16
N GLY A 126 7.74 -23.64 2.32
CA GLY A 126 9.13 -23.85 1.95
C GLY A 126 9.65 -22.77 1.00
N GLU A 127 8.84 -22.35 0.03
CA GLU A 127 9.15 -21.22 -0.85
C GLU A 127 9.24 -19.91 -0.07
N PHE A 128 8.26 -19.64 0.77
CA PHE A 128 8.27 -18.51 1.68
C PHE A 128 9.54 -18.47 2.53
N SER A 129 9.90 -19.60 3.13
CA SER A 129 11.08 -19.73 3.99
C SER A 129 12.39 -19.50 3.22
N ARG A 130 12.50 -20.05 2.01
CA ARG A 130 13.69 -19.84 1.16
C ARG A 130 13.83 -18.39 0.73
N TYR A 131 12.73 -17.75 0.34
CA TYR A 131 12.74 -16.39 -0.17
C TYR A 131 13.03 -15.35 0.91
N TYR A 132 12.35 -15.45 2.04
CA TYR A 132 12.49 -14.47 3.12
C TYR A 132 13.56 -14.79 4.15
N GLY A 133 14.15 -16.00 4.13
CA GLY A 133 15.07 -16.45 5.15
C GLY A 133 14.43 -16.64 6.54
N ILE A 134 13.15 -16.98 6.57
CA ILE A 134 12.32 -17.01 7.79
C ILE A 134 11.75 -18.41 8.00
N HIS A 135 11.66 -18.84 9.26
CA HIS A 135 11.18 -20.17 9.60
C HIS A 135 9.76 -20.43 9.04
N PRO A 136 9.47 -21.62 8.47
CA PRO A 136 8.19 -21.91 7.82
C PRO A 136 6.98 -21.86 8.77
N ASP A 137 7.17 -21.96 10.10
CA ASP A 137 6.08 -21.76 11.07
C ASP A 137 5.51 -20.34 11.04
N ILE A 138 6.31 -19.35 10.68
CA ILE A 138 5.84 -17.98 10.52
C ILE A 138 4.82 -17.88 9.38
N TYR A 139 5.04 -18.58 8.27
CA TYR A 139 4.06 -18.68 7.19
C TYR A 139 2.73 -19.26 7.68
N ARG A 140 2.77 -20.36 8.44
CA ARG A 140 1.56 -20.97 9.02
C ARG A 140 0.83 -20.00 9.96
N LYS A 141 1.61 -19.27 10.78
CA LYS A 141 1.07 -18.25 11.68
C LYS A 141 0.40 -17.11 10.91
N ILE A 142 1.03 -16.60 9.84
CA ILE A 142 0.45 -15.57 8.97
C ILE A 142 -0.89 -16.04 8.40
N ARG A 143 -0.97 -17.24 7.85
CA ARG A 143 -2.23 -17.81 7.34
C ARG A 143 -3.32 -17.91 8.42
N SER A 144 -2.94 -18.33 9.63
CA SER A 144 -3.87 -18.37 10.77
C SER A 144 -4.39 -16.97 11.12
N ASN A 145 -3.51 -15.97 11.15
CA ASN A 145 -3.87 -14.58 11.42
C ASN A 145 -4.80 -14.01 10.33
N ILE A 146 -4.53 -14.30 9.05
CA ILE A 146 -5.42 -13.93 7.93
C ILE A 146 -6.82 -14.49 8.17
N THR A 147 -6.92 -15.80 8.44
CA THR A 147 -8.21 -16.45 8.71
C THR A 147 -8.90 -15.90 9.97
N ALA A 148 -8.14 -15.43 10.97
CA ALA A 148 -8.71 -14.77 12.14
C ALA A 148 -9.30 -13.40 11.78
N PHE A 149 -8.61 -12.60 10.97
CA PHE A 149 -9.14 -11.31 10.49
C PHE A 149 -10.43 -11.45 9.71
N THR A 150 -10.59 -12.48 8.86
CA THR A 150 -11.83 -12.67 8.08
C THR A 150 -13.07 -12.95 8.94
N LYS A 151 -12.90 -13.20 10.24
CA LYS A 151 -13.98 -13.38 11.21
C LYS A 151 -14.36 -12.11 11.96
N THR A 152 -13.65 -11.01 11.70
CA THR A 152 -13.87 -9.69 12.29
C THR A 152 -14.59 -8.78 11.29
N PRO A 153 -15.09 -7.60 11.70
CA PRO A 153 -15.62 -6.60 10.78
C PRO A 153 -14.56 -5.86 9.96
N VAL A 154 -13.27 -6.14 10.16
CA VAL A 154 -12.17 -5.51 9.41
C VAL A 154 -12.10 -6.08 8.01
N ASP A 155 -12.15 -5.23 6.99
CA ASP A 155 -11.95 -5.65 5.61
C ASP A 155 -10.54 -6.21 5.44
N THR A 156 -10.44 -7.49 5.08
CA THR A 156 -9.15 -8.16 4.89
C THR A 156 -8.81 -8.20 3.42
N VAL A 157 -7.66 -7.64 3.08
CA VAL A 157 -7.10 -7.60 1.73
C VAL A 157 -5.75 -8.31 1.74
N LEU A 158 -5.51 -9.21 0.80
CA LEU A 158 -4.19 -9.74 0.58
C LEU A 158 -3.54 -9.06 -0.62
N GLU A 159 -2.33 -8.58 -0.41
CA GLU A 159 -1.52 -7.89 -1.43
C GLU A 159 -0.47 -8.84 -1.99
N THR A 160 -0.46 -8.99 -3.31
CA THR A 160 0.57 -9.73 -4.03
C THR A 160 1.27 -8.81 -5.02
N LEU A 161 2.58 -8.80 -4.97
CA LEU A 161 3.39 -8.15 -5.99
C LEU A 161 3.46 -9.03 -7.24
N LEU A 162 3.27 -8.44 -8.40
CA LEU A 162 3.49 -9.08 -9.68
C LEU A 162 4.95 -8.85 -10.10
N PHE A 163 5.76 -9.87 -9.95
CA PHE A 163 7.19 -9.87 -10.27
C PHE A 163 7.64 -11.27 -10.73
N SER A 164 8.93 -11.46 -11.06
CA SER A 164 9.44 -12.69 -11.66
C SER A 164 9.11 -13.98 -10.89
N GLU A 165 9.07 -13.90 -9.56
CA GLU A 165 8.79 -15.06 -8.70
C GLU A 165 7.30 -15.38 -8.60
N THR A 166 6.42 -14.41 -8.86
CA THR A 166 4.97 -14.58 -8.73
C THR A 166 4.22 -14.63 -10.05
N GLU A 167 4.78 -14.10 -11.15
CA GLU A 167 4.07 -13.93 -12.42
C GLU A 167 3.46 -15.23 -12.99
N ASN A 168 4.11 -16.36 -12.75
CA ASN A 168 3.64 -17.67 -13.23
C ASN A 168 2.67 -18.35 -12.26
N ASN A 169 2.58 -17.88 -11.00
CA ASN A 169 1.80 -18.50 -9.92
C ASN A 169 0.63 -17.62 -9.45
N MET A 170 0.37 -16.50 -10.12
CA MET A 170 -0.64 -15.51 -9.68
C MET A 170 -2.03 -16.11 -9.50
N ARG A 171 -2.44 -17.04 -10.39
CA ARG A 171 -3.72 -17.73 -10.26
C ARG A 171 -3.75 -18.60 -9.01
N GLU A 172 -2.73 -19.42 -8.77
CA GLU A 172 -2.64 -20.26 -7.58
C GLU A 172 -2.65 -19.42 -6.30
N ILE A 173 -1.90 -18.32 -6.29
CA ILE A 173 -1.92 -17.36 -5.16
C ILE A 173 -3.34 -16.84 -4.94
N SER A 174 -4.04 -16.43 -6.00
CA SER A 174 -5.41 -15.92 -5.92
C SER A 174 -6.39 -16.98 -5.39
N GLU A 175 -6.26 -18.22 -5.82
CA GLU A 175 -7.05 -19.34 -5.29
C GLU A 175 -6.83 -19.53 -3.78
N HIS A 176 -5.58 -19.49 -3.32
CA HIS A 176 -5.25 -19.58 -1.90
C HIS A 176 -5.77 -18.39 -1.08
N VAL A 177 -5.76 -17.18 -1.64
CA VAL A 177 -6.38 -15.99 -1.03
C VAL A 177 -7.85 -16.26 -0.73
N TYR A 178 -8.58 -16.75 -1.73
CA TYR A 178 -10.02 -17.00 -1.58
C TYR A 178 -10.32 -18.20 -0.66
N ASP A 179 -9.47 -19.21 -0.66
CA ASP A 179 -9.64 -20.39 0.20
C ASP A 179 -9.42 -20.07 1.70
N MET A 180 -8.69 -19.00 2.01
CA MET A 180 -8.60 -18.45 3.38
C MET A 180 -9.82 -17.60 3.78
N GLY A 181 -10.82 -17.44 2.92
CA GLY A 181 -12.02 -16.64 3.17
C GLY A 181 -11.86 -15.15 2.87
N VAL A 182 -10.74 -14.73 2.30
CA VAL A 182 -10.52 -13.36 1.87
C VAL A 182 -11.23 -13.10 0.55
N ARG A 183 -11.94 -11.98 0.45
CA ARG A 183 -12.68 -11.63 -0.77
C ARG A 183 -11.94 -10.73 -1.72
N THR A 184 -11.01 -9.93 -1.20
CA THR A 184 -10.26 -8.96 -2.00
C THR A 184 -8.81 -9.38 -2.12
N HIS A 185 -8.38 -9.61 -3.35
CA HIS A 185 -6.99 -9.83 -3.71
C HIS A 185 -6.50 -8.58 -4.44
N GLU A 186 -5.57 -7.86 -3.82
CA GLU A 186 -4.89 -6.72 -4.43
C GLU A 186 -3.63 -7.19 -5.14
N ILE A 187 -3.50 -6.81 -6.39
CA ILE A 187 -2.32 -7.10 -7.21
C ILE A 187 -1.62 -5.76 -7.48
N GLN A 188 -0.40 -5.67 -7.04
CA GLN A 188 0.43 -4.50 -7.22
C GLN A 188 1.55 -4.81 -8.21
N ASN A 189 1.77 -3.93 -9.19
CA ASN A 189 2.92 -4.06 -10.05
C ASN A 189 4.21 -3.74 -9.28
N SER A 190 5.23 -4.52 -9.53
CA SER A 190 6.54 -4.21 -9.00
C SER A 190 7.15 -3.03 -9.76
N ILE A 191 7.73 -2.09 -9.03
CA ILE A 191 8.39 -0.93 -9.59
C ILE A 191 9.89 -1.11 -9.36
N GLU A 192 10.69 -1.00 -10.44
CA GLU A 192 12.13 -1.00 -10.29
C GLU A 192 12.56 0.22 -9.46
N MET A 193 13.05 -0.07 -8.28
CA MET A 193 13.61 0.95 -7.40
C MET A 193 15.13 0.93 -7.55
N GLY A 194 15.68 1.88 -8.29
CA GLY A 194 17.11 1.91 -8.63
C GLY A 194 18.08 1.81 -7.45
N HIS A 195 17.62 2.11 -6.23
CA HIS A 195 18.40 1.95 -5.01
C HIS A 195 18.40 0.52 -4.43
N THR A 196 17.49 -0.37 -4.83
CA THR A 196 17.48 -1.77 -4.37
C THR A 196 18.31 -2.68 -5.25
N GLY A 197 18.59 -2.28 -6.50
CA GLY A 197 19.17 -3.13 -7.53
C GLY A 197 18.23 -4.28 -7.95
N TRP A 198 16.99 -4.22 -7.56
CA TRP A 198 15.97 -5.20 -7.88
C TRP A 198 15.42 -4.95 -9.28
N LYS A 199 15.49 -5.94 -10.16
CA LYS A 199 15.16 -5.83 -11.58
C LYS A 199 13.98 -6.70 -11.98
N ALA A 200 13.11 -7.04 -11.06
CA ALA A 200 12.08 -8.01 -11.29
C ALA A 200 10.75 -7.39 -11.76
N ILE A 201 10.80 -6.44 -12.67
CA ILE A 201 9.59 -6.02 -13.38
C ILE A 201 9.22 -7.16 -14.34
N ALA A 202 8.00 -7.67 -14.21
CA ALA A 202 7.47 -8.61 -15.18
C ALA A 202 7.49 -7.98 -16.58
N ALA A 203 7.92 -8.72 -17.59
CA ALA A 203 7.84 -8.25 -18.96
C ALA A 203 6.37 -7.94 -19.30
N GLN A 204 6.13 -6.94 -20.15
CA GLN A 204 4.77 -6.50 -20.53
C GLN A 204 3.87 -7.67 -20.95
N GLU A 205 4.41 -8.63 -21.70
CA GLU A 205 3.68 -9.80 -22.16
C GLU A 205 3.34 -10.76 -21.00
N SER A 206 4.26 -11.00 -20.07
CA SER A 206 4.03 -11.80 -18.86
C SER A 206 2.97 -11.17 -17.98
N LEU A 207 3.04 -9.86 -17.78
CA LEU A 207 2.06 -9.08 -17.03
C LEU A 207 0.67 -9.22 -17.64
N LYS A 208 0.55 -9.00 -18.96
CA LYS A 208 -0.71 -9.14 -19.68
C LYS A 208 -1.31 -10.52 -19.49
N LYS A 209 -0.50 -11.56 -19.71
CA LYS A 209 -0.92 -12.96 -19.56
C LYS A 209 -1.38 -13.27 -18.12
N ALA A 210 -0.66 -12.83 -17.11
CA ALA A 210 -1.02 -13.05 -15.72
C ALA A 210 -2.37 -12.37 -15.37
N VAL A 211 -2.57 -11.14 -15.82
CA VAL A 211 -3.82 -10.40 -15.61
C VAL A 211 -5.00 -11.06 -16.34
N GLU A 212 -4.81 -11.47 -17.60
CA GLU A 212 -5.83 -12.21 -18.36
C GLU A 212 -6.24 -13.50 -17.68
N ASP A 213 -5.27 -14.26 -17.17
CA ASP A 213 -5.53 -15.52 -16.46
C ASP A 213 -6.27 -15.29 -15.15
N LEU A 214 -5.88 -14.30 -14.36
CA LEU A 214 -6.57 -13.91 -13.13
C LEU A 214 -8.03 -13.51 -13.38
N ILE A 215 -8.27 -12.65 -14.37
CA ILE A 215 -9.62 -12.17 -14.70
C ILE A 215 -10.50 -13.33 -15.19
N ARG A 216 -9.96 -14.22 -16.03
CA ARG A 216 -10.67 -15.39 -16.58
C ARG A 216 -11.11 -16.37 -15.49
N HIS A 217 -10.29 -16.56 -14.47
CA HIS A 217 -10.52 -17.56 -13.41
C HIS A 217 -11.05 -16.95 -12.10
N LYS A 218 -11.37 -15.66 -12.10
CA LYS A 218 -11.92 -14.97 -10.94
C LYS A 218 -13.22 -15.64 -10.46
N LYS A 219 -13.29 -15.93 -9.17
CA LYS A 219 -14.54 -16.42 -8.55
C LYS A 219 -15.61 -15.30 -8.53
N PRO A 220 -16.91 -15.60 -8.67
CA PRO A 220 -17.98 -14.58 -8.78
C PRO A 220 -18.03 -13.57 -7.63
N ASP A 221 -17.85 -14.04 -6.39
CA ASP A 221 -18.00 -13.23 -5.18
C ASP A 221 -16.69 -12.63 -4.67
N THR A 222 -15.66 -12.58 -5.53
CA THR A 222 -14.35 -12.07 -5.17
C THR A 222 -14.03 -10.79 -5.94
N ILE A 223 -13.08 -10.04 -5.41
CA ILE A 223 -12.60 -8.78 -5.98
C ILE A 223 -11.12 -8.95 -6.35
N LEU A 224 -10.79 -8.63 -7.59
CA LEU A 224 -9.44 -8.35 -8.03
C LEU A 224 -9.27 -6.83 -8.08
N TYR A 225 -8.30 -6.33 -7.37
CA TYR A 225 -7.99 -4.91 -7.29
C TYR A 225 -6.55 -4.68 -7.73
N PHE A 226 -6.36 -3.95 -8.82
CA PHE A 226 -5.04 -3.71 -9.39
C PHE A 226 -4.59 -2.30 -9.05
N THR A 227 -3.48 -2.20 -8.31
CA THR A 227 -2.88 -0.92 -7.92
C THR A 227 -1.61 -0.63 -8.71
N CYS A 228 -1.32 0.65 -8.89
CA CYS A 228 -0.20 1.12 -9.71
C CYS A 228 -0.24 0.63 -11.17
N MET A 229 -1.42 0.29 -11.65
CA MET A 229 -1.62 -0.29 -12.99
C MET A 229 -2.66 0.43 -13.84
N ASP A 230 -3.42 1.38 -13.29
CA ASP A 230 -4.52 2.07 -13.96
C ASP A 230 -4.14 2.64 -15.32
N ARG A 231 -2.99 3.31 -15.39
CA ARG A 231 -2.53 4.01 -16.60
C ARG A 231 -2.12 3.09 -17.73
N PHE A 232 -1.68 1.88 -17.46
CA PHE A 232 -1.28 0.92 -18.48
C PHE A 232 -2.26 -0.23 -18.69
N MET A 233 -3.17 -0.48 -17.76
CA MET A 233 -4.26 -1.45 -17.99
C MET A 233 -5.11 -1.05 -19.18
N ASP A 234 -5.41 0.23 -19.32
CA ASP A 234 -6.10 0.79 -20.48
C ASP A 234 -5.32 0.57 -21.78
N ARG A 235 -3.99 0.80 -21.78
CA ARG A 235 -3.10 0.55 -22.91
C ARG A 235 -2.99 -0.93 -23.28
N LEU A 236 -3.08 -1.84 -22.29
CA LEU A 236 -3.12 -3.28 -22.53
C LEU A 236 -4.49 -3.78 -22.98
N GLY A 237 -5.48 -2.90 -23.06
CA GLY A 237 -6.83 -3.23 -23.51
C GLY A 237 -7.75 -3.80 -22.43
N PHE A 238 -7.36 -3.74 -21.16
CA PHE A 238 -8.22 -4.16 -20.07
C PHE A 238 -9.23 -3.07 -19.71
N ARG A 239 -10.39 -3.50 -19.22
CA ARG A 239 -11.47 -2.63 -18.75
C ARG A 239 -11.98 -3.14 -17.41
N GLU A 240 -12.43 -2.22 -16.56
CA GLU A 240 -13.15 -2.57 -15.35
C GLU A 240 -14.40 -3.38 -15.69
N GLN A 241 -14.69 -4.34 -14.84
CA GLN A 241 -15.87 -5.19 -14.89
C GLN A 241 -16.28 -5.60 -13.49
N PRO A 242 -17.45 -6.19 -13.27
CA PRO A 242 -17.90 -6.58 -11.93
C PRO A 242 -16.85 -7.40 -11.17
N GLY A 243 -16.37 -6.84 -10.06
CA GLY A 243 -15.34 -7.44 -9.21
C GLY A 243 -13.90 -7.35 -9.76
N VAL A 244 -13.64 -6.54 -10.78
CA VAL A 244 -12.29 -6.21 -11.28
C VAL A 244 -12.16 -4.70 -11.35
N TYR A 245 -11.24 -4.13 -10.58
CA TYR A 245 -11.04 -2.69 -10.46
C TYR A 245 -9.58 -2.31 -10.65
N PHE A 246 -9.37 -1.13 -11.24
CA PHE A 246 -8.06 -0.53 -11.45
C PHE A 246 -7.96 0.76 -10.64
N ALA A 247 -7.01 0.81 -9.69
CA ALA A 247 -6.83 1.99 -8.85
C ALA A 247 -6.14 3.11 -9.62
N ASN A 248 -6.73 4.29 -9.59
CA ASN A 248 -6.06 5.51 -10.06
C ASN A 248 -4.95 5.93 -9.10
N CYS A 249 -3.83 6.38 -9.65
CA CYS A 249 -2.76 6.96 -8.86
C CYS A 249 -3.23 8.29 -8.23
N ILE A 250 -3.14 8.36 -6.90
CA ILE A 250 -3.54 9.53 -6.10
C ILE A 250 -2.36 10.23 -5.44
N GLU A 251 -1.16 9.69 -5.61
CA GLU A 251 0.06 10.21 -5.03
C GLU A 251 0.30 11.67 -5.41
N GLY A 252 0.70 12.45 -4.44
CA GLY A 252 0.91 13.87 -4.61
C GLY A 252 -0.36 14.70 -4.87
N MET A 253 -1.48 14.09 -5.27
CA MET A 253 -2.74 14.78 -5.57
C MET A 253 -3.67 14.85 -4.36
N LYS A 254 -3.98 13.69 -3.78
CA LYS A 254 -4.91 13.55 -2.66
C LYS A 254 -4.27 12.87 -1.47
N GLN A 255 -3.07 12.34 -1.63
CA GLN A 255 -2.31 11.64 -0.61
C GLN A 255 -0.86 12.13 -0.62
N LEU A 256 -0.31 12.33 0.57
CA LEU A 256 1.11 12.53 0.83
C LEU A 256 1.61 11.45 1.78
N HIS A 257 2.92 11.38 1.92
CA HIS A 257 3.59 10.43 2.81
C HIS A 257 4.29 11.16 3.94
N LEU A 258 4.15 10.67 5.15
CA LEU A 258 4.88 11.11 6.35
C LEU A 258 5.76 9.98 6.84
N HIS A 259 7.06 10.19 6.87
CA HIS A 259 8.01 9.19 7.36
C HIS A 259 8.30 9.32 8.85
N GLY A 260 8.83 8.25 9.45
CA GLY A 260 9.18 8.20 10.87
C GLY A 260 10.23 9.22 11.33
N ASN A 261 11.02 9.80 10.41
CA ASN A 261 11.93 10.91 10.66
C ASN A 261 11.29 12.29 10.49
N GLY A 262 9.97 12.34 10.25
CA GLY A 262 9.21 13.58 10.07
C GLY A 262 9.22 14.13 8.64
N ASP A 263 9.90 13.52 7.69
CA ASP A 263 9.88 13.96 6.30
C ASP A 263 8.49 13.77 5.68
N ILE A 264 8.07 14.79 4.93
CA ILE A 264 6.85 14.77 4.12
C ILE A 264 7.27 14.61 2.67
N LEU A 265 6.75 13.56 2.02
CA LEU A 265 7.07 13.22 0.64
C LEU A 265 5.82 13.24 -0.24
N ILE A 266 6.04 13.47 -1.53
CA ILE A 266 5.00 13.37 -2.55
C ILE A 266 4.53 11.93 -2.71
N SER A 267 5.46 11.00 -2.82
CA SER A 267 5.24 9.55 -2.90
C SER A 267 6.46 8.82 -2.37
N GLU A 268 6.28 7.70 -1.72
CA GLU A 268 7.41 6.90 -1.26
C GLU A 268 8.07 6.11 -2.38
N LEU A 269 7.27 5.56 -3.27
CA LEU A 269 7.72 4.61 -4.30
C LEU A 269 8.13 5.29 -5.60
N CYS A 270 7.20 6.06 -6.16
CA CYS A 270 7.36 6.57 -7.52
C CYS A 270 8.11 7.89 -7.59
N HIS A 271 8.02 8.69 -6.55
CA HIS A 271 8.62 10.03 -6.55
C HIS A 271 9.01 10.47 -5.12
N PRO A 272 10.09 9.92 -4.57
CA PRO A 272 10.48 10.15 -3.17
C PRO A 272 11.10 11.53 -2.97
N VAL A 273 10.39 12.58 -3.37
CA VAL A 273 10.82 13.98 -3.19
C VAL A 273 10.30 14.49 -1.87
N ILE A 274 11.21 14.91 -1.00
CA ILE A 274 10.91 15.56 0.27
C ILE A 274 10.47 16.99 -0.01
N ILE A 275 9.27 17.35 0.45
CA ILE A 275 8.66 18.66 0.29
C ILE A 275 8.55 19.43 1.62
N GLY A 276 8.89 18.80 2.73
CA GLY A 276 8.93 19.40 4.05
C GLY A 276 9.31 18.39 5.12
N ASN A 277 9.43 18.89 6.37
CA ASN A 277 9.66 18.05 7.53
C ASN A 277 8.94 18.65 8.75
N ILE A 278 8.16 17.84 9.47
CA ILE A 278 7.33 18.32 10.60
C ILE A 278 8.16 18.81 11.80
N TYR A 279 9.40 18.36 11.93
CA TYR A 279 10.31 18.80 13.00
C TYR A 279 11.06 20.08 12.66
N SER A 280 11.08 20.48 11.38
CA SER A 280 11.65 21.76 10.94
C SER A 280 10.65 22.94 11.00
N GLY A 281 9.45 22.68 11.55
CA GLY A 281 8.38 23.68 11.62
C GLY A 281 7.51 23.78 10.36
N THR A 282 7.70 22.91 9.38
CA THR A 282 6.80 22.84 8.21
C THR A 282 5.48 22.22 8.64
N SER A 283 4.38 22.93 8.43
CA SER A 283 3.04 22.35 8.60
C SER A 283 2.51 21.81 7.28
N LEU A 284 1.65 20.79 7.33
CA LEU A 284 0.95 20.32 6.12
C LEU A 284 0.10 21.44 5.53
N ARG A 285 -0.49 22.30 6.37
CA ARG A 285 -1.24 23.45 5.91
C ARG A 285 -0.38 24.38 5.05
N ASP A 286 0.87 24.64 5.47
CA ASP A 286 1.78 25.50 4.69
C ASP A 286 2.14 24.87 3.35
N ILE A 287 2.36 23.57 3.29
CA ILE A 287 2.58 22.82 2.04
C ILE A 287 1.41 23.04 1.06
N TYR A 288 0.17 22.97 1.55
CA TYR A 288 -1.00 23.18 0.68
C TYR A 288 -1.21 24.62 0.26
N THR A 289 -0.99 25.56 1.15
CA THR A 289 -1.22 26.99 0.86
C THR A 289 -0.13 27.61 0.01
N GLN A 290 1.11 27.11 0.15
CA GLN A 290 2.29 27.65 -0.54
C GLN A 290 2.69 26.86 -1.79
N MET A 291 2.17 25.64 -1.95
CA MET A 291 2.46 24.75 -3.08
C MET A 291 3.95 24.71 -3.44
N PRO A 292 4.78 23.90 -2.75
CA PRO A 292 6.21 23.81 -3.05
C PRO A 292 6.47 23.54 -4.54
N PRO A 293 7.51 24.13 -5.16
CA PRO A 293 7.78 23.96 -6.58
C PRO A 293 7.90 22.50 -7.03
N ALA A 294 8.47 21.64 -6.19
CA ALA A 294 8.59 20.21 -6.48
C ALA A 294 7.23 19.51 -6.56
N LEU A 295 6.25 19.91 -5.73
CA LEU A 295 4.89 19.37 -5.77
C LEU A 295 4.14 19.89 -7.00
N SER A 296 4.29 21.17 -7.33
CA SER A 296 3.71 21.76 -8.54
C SER A 296 4.22 21.07 -9.81
N ASP A 297 5.53 20.88 -9.93
CA ASP A 297 6.17 20.19 -11.06
C ASP A 297 5.69 18.74 -11.18
N TYR A 298 5.58 18.03 -10.05
CA TYR A 298 5.02 16.67 -10.02
C TYR A 298 3.57 16.62 -10.52
N LEU A 299 2.74 17.53 -10.06
CA LEU A 299 1.32 17.58 -10.45
C LEU A 299 1.13 17.88 -11.94
N GLU A 300 2.00 18.71 -12.51
CA GLU A 300 1.98 19.02 -13.94
C GLU A 300 2.43 17.81 -14.79
N ARG A 301 3.52 17.17 -14.44
CA ARG A 301 4.14 16.09 -15.22
C ARG A 301 3.57 14.72 -14.92
N ARG A 302 3.18 14.48 -13.67
CA ARG A 302 2.69 13.18 -13.17
C ARG A 302 3.56 12.00 -13.64
N PRO A 303 4.87 12.02 -13.37
CA PRO A 303 5.78 10.95 -13.80
C PRO A 303 5.35 9.60 -13.22
N CYS A 304 5.46 8.55 -14.03
CA CYS A 304 5.14 7.20 -13.61
C CYS A 304 6.26 6.23 -14.03
N PRO A 305 7.23 5.98 -13.15
CA PRO A 305 8.37 5.10 -13.48
C PRO A 305 7.96 3.71 -13.94
N ALA A 306 6.84 3.17 -13.41
CA ALA A 306 6.32 1.89 -13.85
C ALA A 306 5.81 1.94 -15.30
N LEU A 307 5.16 3.04 -15.69
CA LEU A 307 4.69 3.25 -17.05
C LEU A 307 5.87 3.40 -18.01
N ASP A 308 6.85 4.22 -17.63
CA ASP A 308 8.05 4.50 -18.45
C ASP A 308 8.88 3.22 -18.66
N ALA A 309 8.96 2.36 -17.65
CA ALA A 309 9.64 1.07 -17.75
C ALA A 309 8.93 0.07 -18.67
N LEU A 310 7.58 0.08 -18.69
CA LEU A 310 6.78 -0.84 -19.49
C LEU A 310 6.56 -0.35 -20.94
N PHE A 311 6.64 0.96 -21.17
CA PHE A 311 6.42 1.59 -22.49
C PHE A 311 7.53 2.60 -22.82
N PRO A 312 8.78 2.16 -22.95
CA PRO A 312 9.94 3.04 -23.08
C PRO A 312 9.99 3.88 -24.36
N GLN A 313 9.14 3.62 -25.35
CA GLN A 313 9.12 4.36 -26.62
C GLN A 313 8.19 5.58 -26.61
N GLU A 314 7.45 5.79 -25.51
CA GLU A 314 6.46 6.86 -25.38
C GLU A 314 6.82 7.88 -24.28
N ALA A 315 7.99 7.71 -23.65
CA ALA A 315 8.51 8.59 -22.58
C ALA A 315 9.17 9.87 -23.12
#